data_d18a64088377dc2f8a4d8879b2fc453e
#
_entry.id   d18a64088377dc2f8a4d8879b2fc453e
#
_cell.length_a   1.000
_cell.length_b   1.000
_cell.length_c   1.000
_cell.angle_alpha   90.00
_cell.angle_beta   90.00
_cell.angle_gamma   90.00
#
_symmetry.space_group_name_H-M   'P 1'
#
loop_
_entity.id
_entity.type
_entity.pdbx_description
1 polymer ?
#
loop_
_entity_poly.entity_id
_entity_poly.type
_entity_poly.pdbx_seq_one_letter_code
_entity_poly.pdbx_strand_id
1 'polypeptide(L)'
;MTHPHADSLVPELVASPVSSRRSTLERMPKWLICVPLTLQWLWLALRYRSLSLPSAANPAITSGGLVGEGKLEYFDIMGPLARQVTAASCGVVASRDVTAEALREAMLAAALGFPVVAKPNLGLCGYGVRRIDDAQALLAYVQAFPTGEMVVLQHYLPQEGEAGIFYARDPETDFGRVVGLALRYFPRVTGDGCATLTQLMARDVRTGRLRGTPRHEFSHDLQRVPALGESVRLATIGSTRVGGLYRNGLVHATPALQRVVDAIARDMQTFHFGRFDVRFDSIAGLEAGHFTIMEVNGAGSEAIEAWDPDIGMLQGFRMIFAKQALLFSIGDAMRAKGIRPMGLLALIRLNRRQNGLVKRYPRSN
;
A
#
# COMPACT_ATOMS: atom_id res chain seq x y z
N MET A 1 -20.82 41.31 14.55
CA MET A 1 -20.17 40.13 15.17
C MET A 1 -19.43 39.39 14.06
N THR A 2 -18.16 39.68 13.94
CA THR A 2 -17.24 39.14 12.96
C THR A 2 -16.78 37.75 13.41
N HIS A 3 -17.09 36.71 12.62
CA HIS A 3 -16.55 35.37 12.82
C HIS A 3 -15.03 35.41 12.62
N PRO A 4 -14.21 34.86 13.56
CA PRO A 4 -12.79 34.72 13.32
C PRO A 4 -12.56 33.69 12.24
N HIS A 5 -11.74 34.03 11.24
CA HIS A 5 -11.15 33.12 10.28
C HIS A 5 -10.49 31.95 11.03
N ALA A 6 -10.96 30.75 10.75
CA ALA A 6 -10.22 29.54 11.08
C ALA A 6 -8.94 29.54 10.22
N ASP A 7 -7.88 30.14 10.74
CA ASP A 7 -6.54 29.97 10.19
C ASP A 7 -6.22 28.47 10.23
N SER A 8 -6.07 27.93 9.06
CA SER A 8 -5.77 26.54 8.78
C SER A 8 -4.46 26.16 9.46
N LEU A 9 -4.57 25.47 10.57
CA LEU A 9 -3.50 24.59 11.04
C LEU A 9 -3.33 23.51 9.96
N VAL A 10 -2.52 23.81 8.95
CA VAL A 10 -2.02 22.78 8.02
C VAL A 10 -1.15 21.88 8.88
N PRO A 11 -1.53 20.62 9.11
CA PRO A 11 -0.78 19.74 10.01
C PRO A 11 0.66 19.60 9.51
N GLU A 12 1.61 19.48 10.42
CA GLU A 12 3.05 19.22 10.19
C GLU A 12 3.32 18.10 9.17
N LEU A 13 2.35 17.20 8.94
CA LEU A 13 2.32 16.15 7.94
C LEU A 13 2.25 16.65 6.49
N VAL A 14 1.76 17.86 6.24
CA VAL A 14 1.62 18.42 4.89
C VAL A 14 2.91 19.08 4.43
N ALA A 15 3.76 19.50 5.37
CA ALA A 15 5.12 19.89 5.06
C ALA A 15 5.91 18.63 4.65
N SER A 16 5.76 18.21 3.39
CA SER A 16 6.72 17.29 2.77
C SER A 16 8.11 17.80 3.13
N PRO A 17 8.93 17.02 3.85
CA PRO A 17 10.32 17.41 4.00
C PRO A 17 10.84 17.62 2.58
N VAL A 18 11.33 18.84 2.29
CA VAL A 18 11.76 19.29 0.96
C VAL A 18 12.95 18.45 0.49
N SER A 19 12.73 17.20 0.19
CA SER A 19 13.71 16.34 -0.45
C SER A 19 13.21 15.98 -1.84
N SER A 20 13.53 16.82 -2.82
CA SER A 20 13.45 16.48 -4.23
C SER A 20 14.39 15.32 -4.62
N ARG A 21 15.24 14.86 -3.69
CA ARG A 21 16.20 13.80 -3.93
C ARG A 21 15.52 12.44 -4.07
N ARG A 22 15.99 11.65 -5.03
CA ARG A 22 15.68 10.22 -5.12
C ARG A 22 16.65 9.44 -4.25
N SER A 23 16.16 8.36 -3.61
CA SER A 23 17.04 7.45 -2.87
C SER A 23 18.07 6.81 -3.80
N THR A 24 19.15 6.29 -3.24
CA THR A 24 20.15 5.55 -4.02
C THR A 24 19.52 4.32 -4.68
N LEU A 25 18.65 3.60 -3.97
CA LEU A 25 17.92 2.46 -4.52
C LEU A 25 16.93 2.87 -5.62
N GLU A 26 16.24 4.03 -5.51
CA GLU A 26 15.37 4.54 -6.59
C GLU A 26 16.10 4.89 -7.88
N ARG A 27 17.39 5.22 -7.79
CA ARG A 27 18.24 5.56 -8.95
C ARG A 27 18.83 4.34 -9.62
N MET A 28 18.96 3.23 -8.89
CA MET A 28 19.53 1.99 -9.41
C MET A 28 18.58 1.33 -10.40
N PRO A 29 19.09 0.74 -11.48
CA PRO A 29 18.31 -0.13 -12.34
C PRO A 29 17.71 -1.29 -11.54
N LYS A 30 16.44 -1.61 -11.77
CA LYS A 30 15.73 -2.67 -11.02
C LYS A 30 16.47 -4.01 -11.06
N TRP A 31 17.02 -4.40 -12.21
CA TRP A 31 17.76 -5.66 -12.34
C TRP A 31 18.98 -5.71 -11.40
N LEU A 32 19.66 -4.58 -11.20
CA LEU A 32 20.84 -4.51 -10.31
C LEU A 32 20.44 -4.66 -8.83
N ILE A 33 19.26 -4.16 -8.45
CA ILE A 33 18.69 -4.39 -7.11
C ILE A 33 18.29 -5.86 -6.96
N CYS A 34 17.69 -6.46 -7.98
CA CYS A 34 17.22 -7.84 -7.93
C CYS A 34 18.35 -8.86 -7.75
N VAL A 35 19.56 -8.61 -8.27
CA VAL A 35 20.68 -9.56 -8.17
C VAL A 35 21.02 -9.92 -6.72
N PRO A 36 21.39 -8.98 -5.82
CA PRO A 36 21.72 -9.33 -4.43
C PRO A 36 20.51 -9.90 -3.68
N LEU A 37 19.29 -9.45 -3.97
CA LEU A 37 18.08 -9.99 -3.36
C LEU A 37 17.86 -11.46 -3.75
N THR A 38 18.06 -11.79 -5.03
CA THR A 38 17.94 -13.16 -5.54
C THR A 38 19.04 -14.06 -4.96
N LEU A 39 20.28 -13.59 -4.88
CA LEU A 39 21.38 -14.36 -4.29
C LEU A 39 21.10 -14.69 -2.82
N GLN A 40 20.62 -13.73 -2.04
CA GLN A 40 20.24 -14.00 -0.66
C GLN A 40 19.04 -14.94 -0.58
N TRP A 41 18.02 -14.78 -1.42
CA TRP A 41 16.88 -15.70 -1.46
C TRP A 41 17.33 -17.13 -1.74
N LEU A 42 18.22 -17.33 -2.71
CA LEU A 42 18.77 -18.65 -3.03
C LEU A 42 19.59 -19.22 -1.89
N TRP A 43 20.41 -18.40 -1.22
CA TRP A 43 21.17 -18.81 -0.04
C TRP A 43 20.24 -19.24 1.10
N LEU A 44 19.20 -18.48 1.40
CA LEU A 44 18.16 -18.84 2.39
C LEU A 44 17.43 -20.12 1.97
N ALA A 45 17.08 -20.23 0.69
CA ALA A 45 16.40 -21.42 0.16
C ALA A 45 17.26 -22.69 0.31
N LEU A 46 18.56 -22.60 0.09
CA LEU A 46 19.50 -23.70 0.35
C LEU A 46 19.59 -24.02 1.83
N ARG A 47 19.76 -23.01 2.70
CA ARG A 47 19.83 -23.16 4.15
C ARG A 47 18.59 -23.85 4.72
N TYR A 48 17.40 -23.44 4.28
CA TYR A 48 16.12 -23.95 4.76
C TYR A 48 15.55 -25.08 3.88
N ARG A 49 16.27 -25.49 2.83
CA ARG A 49 15.90 -26.57 1.88
C ARG A 49 14.51 -26.35 1.24
N SER A 50 14.14 -25.11 0.93
CA SER A 50 12.88 -24.78 0.28
C SER A 50 12.92 -23.39 -0.37
N LEU A 51 12.65 -23.31 -1.67
CA LEU A 51 12.55 -22.05 -2.42
C LEU A 51 11.27 -21.27 -2.13
N SER A 52 10.21 -21.98 -1.76
CA SER A 52 8.87 -21.44 -1.55
C SER A 52 8.48 -21.32 -0.07
N LEU A 53 9.42 -21.52 0.84
CA LEU A 53 9.19 -21.55 2.29
C LEU A 53 8.39 -20.32 2.80
N PRO A 54 8.65 -19.09 2.32
CA PRO A 54 7.88 -17.90 2.68
C PRO A 54 6.37 -18.02 2.48
N SER A 55 5.91 -18.86 1.56
CA SER A 55 4.48 -19.07 1.34
C SER A 55 3.76 -19.77 2.50
N ALA A 56 4.48 -20.29 3.48
CA ALA A 56 3.92 -20.88 4.69
C ALA A 56 3.73 -19.87 5.84
N ALA A 57 4.23 -18.65 5.69
CA ALA A 57 4.25 -17.67 6.80
C ALA A 57 2.85 -17.28 7.31
N ASN A 58 1.86 -17.17 6.41
CA ASN A 58 0.47 -16.83 6.77
C ASN A 58 -0.46 -17.87 6.15
N PRO A 59 -0.71 -19.00 6.80
CA PRO A 59 -1.36 -20.16 6.19
C PRO A 59 -2.81 -19.94 5.77
N ALA A 60 -3.51 -18.97 6.32
CA ALA A 60 -4.88 -18.63 5.91
C ALA A 60 -4.96 -17.76 4.64
N ILE A 61 -3.82 -17.28 4.12
CA ILE A 61 -3.74 -16.42 2.93
C ILE A 61 -3.13 -17.20 1.77
N THR A 62 -3.68 -17.02 0.58
CA THR A 62 -3.13 -17.60 -0.66
C THR A 62 -1.63 -17.33 -0.75
N SER A 63 -0.82 -18.39 -0.88
CA SER A 63 0.65 -18.34 -0.89
C SER A 63 1.29 -17.61 0.30
N GLY A 64 0.61 -17.50 1.44
CA GLY A 64 1.07 -16.71 2.58
C GLY A 64 1.13 -15.20 2.31
N GLY A 65 0.52 -14.75 1.22
CA GLY A 65 0.64 -13.37 0.72
C GLY A 65 1.96 -13.10 0.00
N LEU A 66 2.59 -14.13 -0.61
CA LEU A 66 3.80 -13.95 -1.42
C LEU A 66 3.46 -13.47 -2.83
N VAL A 67 2.41 -14.03 -3.43
CA VAL A 67 1.90 -13.69 -4.77
C VAL A 67 0.50 -14.27 -4.97
N GLY A 68 -0.35 -13.53 -5.67
CA GLY A 68 -1.65 -14.02 -6.11
C GLY A 68 -2.74 -14.01 -5.04
N GLU A 69 -2.50 -13.37 -3.92
CA GLU A 69 -3.47 -13.16 -2.85
C GLU A 69 -4.47 -12.05 -3.17
N GLY A 70 -5.71 -12.24 -2.74
CA GLY A 70 -6.77 -11.24 -2.81
C GLY A 70 -6.81 -10.34 -1.58
N LYS A 71 -7.16 -9.06 -1.75
CA LYS A 71 -7.32 -8.13 -0.63
C LYS A 71 -8.41 -8.57 0.35
N LEU A 72 -9.48 -9.15 -0.17
CA LEU A 72 -10.60 -9.65 0.67
C LEU A 72 -10.18 -10.82 1.54
N GLU A 73 -9.21 -11.66 1.13
CA GLU A 73 -8.71 -12.76 1.95
C GLU A 73 -8.21 -12.26 3.32
N TYR A 74 -7.54 -11.09 3.34
CA TYR A 74 -7.09 -10.48 4.60
C TYR A 74 -8.25 -9.97 5.45
N PHE A 75 -9.29 -9.40 4.82
CA PHE A 75 -10.45 -8.90 5.55
C PHE A 75 -11.30 -10.06 6.11
N ASP A 76 -11.33 -11.19 5.41
CA ASP A 76 -12.08 -12.38 5.84
C ASP A 76 -11.50 -13.01 7.12
N ILE A 77 -10.18 -12.97 7.29
CA ILE A 77 -9.50 -13.52 8.49
C ILE A 77 -9.43 -12.54 9.67
N MET A 78 -9.92 -11.30 9.51
CA MET A 78 -9.97 -10.31 10.59
C MET A 78 -11.02 -10.64 11.62
N GLY A 79 -10.65 -10.60 12.88
CA GLY A 79 -11.58 -10.59 14.00
C GLY A 79 -12.20 -9.21 14.25
N PRO A 80 -12.99 -9.06 15.33
CA PRO A 80 -13.71 -7.82 15.61
C PRO A 80 -12.83 -6.59 15.77
N LEU A 81 -11.68 -6.73 16.45
CA LEU A 81 -10.76 -5.63 16.69
C LEU A 81 -10.11 -5.12 15.38
N ALA A 82 -9.60 -6.03 14.56
CA ALA A 82 -9.00 -5.69 13.28
C ALA A 82 -10.04 -5.05 12.32
N ARG A 83 -11.28 -5.58 12.29
CA ARG A 83 -12.36 -5.02 11.46
C ARG A 83 -12.75 -3.60 11.90
N GLN A 84 -12.81 -3.33 13.21
CA GLN A 84 -13.16 -2.01 13.73
C GLN A 84 -12.24 -0.90 13.28
N VAL A 85 -10.94 -1.21 13.08
CA VAL A 85 -9.93 -0.23 12.66
C VAL A 85 -9.61 -0.32 11.16
N THR A 86 -10.40 -1.09 10.39
CA THR A 86 -10.24 -1.25 8.95
C THR A 86 -11.34 -0.49 8.20
N ALA A 87 -10.99 0.19 7.13
CA ALA A 87 -11.93 0.90 6.29
C ALA A 87 -12.99 -0.05 5.72
N ALA A 88 -14.27 0.28 5.90
CA ALA A 88 -15.40 -0.50 5.39
C ALA A 88 -15.23 -0.79 3.89
N SER A 89 -15.55 -2.00 3.47
CA SER A 89 -15.38 -2.42 2.08
C SER A 89 -16.33 -3.54 1.70
N CYS A 90 -16.60 -3.66 0.39
CA CYS A 90 -17.29 -4.81 -0.19
C CYS A 90 -16.62 -5.26 -1.49
N GLY A 91 -16.89 -6.49 -1.90
CA GLY A 91 -16.50 -7.03 -3.18
C GLY A 91 -17.66 -7.03 -4.17
N VAL A 92 -17.40 -6.62 -5.42
CA VAL A 92 -18.36 -6.74 -6.53
C VAL A 92 -17.69 -7.45 -7.70
N VAL A 93 -18.41 -8.37 -8.34
CA VAL A 93 -17.90 -9.07 -9.52
C VAL A 93 -18.09 -8.18 -10.74
N ALA A 94 -17.02 -7.93 -11.48
CA ALA A 94 -17.09 -7.14 -12.69
C ALA A 94 -17.85 -7.88 -13.80
N SER A 95 -18.82 -7.21 -14.41
CA SER A 95 -19.58 -7.66 -15.56
C SER A 95 -19.94 -6.48 -16.43
N ARG A 96 -20.12 -6.71 -17.73
CA ARG A 96 -20.65 -5.70 -18.66
C ARG A 96 -22.13 -5.40 -18.40
N ASP A 97 -22.84 -6.36 -17.81
CA ASP A 97 -24.29 -6.30 -17.55
C ASP A 97 -24.58 -5.80 -16.10
N VAL A 98 -23.55 -5.41 -15.35
CA VAL A 98 -23.75 -4.87 -14.00
C VAL A 98 -24.54 -3.56 -14.09
N THR A 99 -25.52 -3.41 -13.20
CA THR A 99 -26.36 -2.20 -13.15
C THR A 99 -25.95 -1.27 -12.03
N ALA A 100 -26.31 0.01 -12.15
CA ALA A 100 -26.07 1.00 -11.09
C ALA A 100 -26.81 0.64 -9.79
N GLU A 101 -28.00 0.03 -9.91
CA GLU A 101 -28.81 -0.43 -8.77
C GLU A 101 -28.09 -1.53 -7.99
N ALA A 102 -27.55 -2.55 -8.68
CA ALA A 102 -26.81 -3.64 -8.03
C ALA A 102 -25.56 -3.12 -7.30
N LEU A 103 -24.85 -2.17 -7.90
CA LEU A 103 -23.70 -1.54 -7.27
C LEU A 103 -24.11 -0.71 -6.03
N ARG A 104 -25.22 0.02 -6.12
CA ARG A 104 -25.76 0.79 -5.02
C ARG A 104 -26.19 -0.12 -3.86
N GLU A 105 -26.86 -1.22 -4.14
CA GLU A 105 -27.26 -2.22 -3.14
C GLU A 105 -26.05 -2.82 -2.43
N ALA A 106 -25.00 -3.20 -3.17
CA ALA A 106 -23.77 -3.72 -2.58
C ALA A 106 -23.08 -2.69 -1.68
N MET A 107 -23.04 -1.41 -2.09
CA MET A 107 -22.49 -0.33 -1.29
C MET A 107 -23.32 -0.09 -0.02
N LEU A 108 -24.65 -0.05 -0.13
CA LEU A 108 -25.55 0.15 1.03
C LEU A 108 -25.41 -0.98 2.05
N ALA A 109 -25.34 -2.24 1.60
CA ALA A 109 -25.13 -3.39 2.47
C ALA A 109 -23.81 -3.32 3.26
N ALA A 110 -22.80 -2.64 2.72
CA ALA A 110 -21.50 -2.41 3.35
C ALA A 110 -21.38 -1.04 4.04
N ALA A 111 -22.49 -0.29 4.18
CA ALA A 111 -22.52 1.08 4.72
C ALA A 111 -21.54 2.04 4.01
N LEU A 112 -21.37 1.88 2.68
CA LEU A 112 -20.49 2.73 1.86
C LEU A 112 -21.29 3.86 1.21
N GLY A 113 -20.68 5.06 1.18
CA GLY A 113 -21.12 6.24 0.46
C GLY A 113 -19.98 6.83 -0.37
N PHE A 114 -20.33 7.64 -1.39
CA PHE A 114 -19.31 8.37 -2.16
C PHE A 114 -18.64 9.48 -1.33
N PRO A 115 -17.33 9.75 -1.58
CA PRO A 115 -16.46 9.04 -2.50
C PRO A 115 -16.02 7.67 -1.97
N VAL A 116 -15.79 6.72 -2.89
CA VAL A 116 -15.18 5.41 -2.58
C VAL A 116 -13.87 5.21 -3.34
N VAL A 117 -13.06 4.28 -2.88
CA VAL A 117 -11.92 3.75 -3.64
C VAL A 117 -12.33 2.44 -4.29
N ALA A 118 -12.29 2.39 -5.62
CA ALA A 118 -12.42 1.14 -6.38
C ALA A 118 -11.03 0.61 -6.69
N LYS A 119 -10.79 -0.67 -6.40
CA LYS A 119 -9.48 -1.30 -6.59
C LYS A 119 -9.61 -2.78 -6.95
N PRO A 120 -8.64 -3.36 -7.71
CA PRO A 120 -8.63 -4.79 -7.95
C PRO A 120 -8.49 -5.57 -6.64
N ASN A 121 -9.24 -6.66 -6.48
CA ASN A 121 -9.01 -7.62 -5.40
C ASN A 121 -7.61 -8.23 -5.53
N LEU A 122 -7.28 -8.76 -6.71
CA LEU A 122 -5.94 -9.24 -7.05
C LEU A 122 -5.11 -8.09 -7.63
N GLY A 123 -4.48 -7.28 -6.78
CA GLY A 123 -3.77 -6.06 -7.18
C GLY A 123 -2.24 -6.17 -7.08
N LEU A 124 -1.55 -5.18 -7.63
CA LEU A 124 -0.10 -5.00 -7.51
C LEU A 124 0.24 -3.51 -7.64
N CYS A 125 1.07 -2.97 -6.73
CA CYS A 125 1.67 -1.62 -6.82
C CYS A 125 0.67 -0.48 -7.14
N GLY A 126 -0.58 -0.58 -6.71
CA GLY A 126 -1.62 0.43 -6.93
C GLY A 126 -2.17 0.50 -8.36
N TYR A 127 -1.88 -0.49 -9.23
CA TYR A 127 -2.54 -0.56 -10.54
C TYR A 127 -4.04 -0.76 -10.40
N GLY A 128 -4.83 -0.03 -11.17
CA GLY A 128 -6.29 -0.09 -11.15
C GLY A 128 -6.95 0.61 -9.96
N VAL A 129 -6.22 1.22 -9.05
CA VAL A 129 -6.80 1.95 -7.92
C VAL A 129 -7.33 3.30 -8.38
N ARG A 130 -8.62 3.56 -8.13
CA ARG A 130 -9.28 4.83 -8.48
C ARG A 130 -10.16 5.34 -7.35
N ARG A 131 -10.10 6.63 -7.08
CA ARG A 131 -11.15 7.33 -6.34
C ARG A 131 -12.34 7.53 -7.27
N ILE A 132 -13.51 7.23 -6.78
CA ILE A 132 -14.78 7.31 -7.49
C ILE A 132 -15.71 8.22 -6.68
N ASP A 133 -16.21 9.27 -7.32
CA ASP A 133 -16.97 10.31 -6.63
C ASP A 133 -18.50 10.18 -6.85
N ASP A 134 -18.93 9.38 -7.84
CA ASP A 134 -20.34 9.19 -8.16
C ASP A 134 -20.67 7.82 -8.77
N ALA A 135 -21.96 7.51 -8.87
CA ALA A 135 -22.48 6.24 -9.35
C ALA A 135 -22.18 5.98 -10.84
N GLN A 136 -22.17 7.02 -11.67
CA GLN A 136 -21.89 6.88 -13.10
C GLN A 136 -20.43 6.48 -13.34
N ALA A 137 -19.51 7.15 -12.65
CA ALA A 137 -18.08 6.82 -12.69
C ALA A 137 -17.83 5.40 -12.15
N LEU A 138 -18.55 4.98 -11.09
CA LEU A 138 -18.44 3.63 -10.56
C LEU A 138 -18.91 2.59 -11.57
N LEU A 139 -20.07 2.77 -12.18
CA LEU A 139 -20.59 1.89 -13.21
C LEU A 139 -19.62 1.75 -14.38
N ALA A 140 -19.14 2.87 -14.91
CA ALA A 140 -18.15 2.89 -15.99
C ALA A 140 -16.86 2.15 -15.61
N TYR A 141 -16.37 2.31 -14.37
CA TYR A 141 -15.18 1.62 -13.90
C TYR A 141 -15.37 0.10 -13.83
N VAL A 142 -16.49 -0.37 -13.24
CA VAL A 142 -16.76 -1.81 -13.07
C VAL A 142 -17.02 -2.50 -14.41
N GLN A 143 -17.73 -1.82 -15.34
CA GLN A 143 -17.97 -2.35 -16.71
C GLN A 143 -16.69 -2.42 -17.55
N ALA A 144 -15.75 -1.50 -17.35
CA ALA A 144 -14.44 -1.52 -18.02
C ALA A 144 -13.44 -2.50 -17.38
N PHE A 145 -13.76 -3.03 -16.21
CA PHE A 145 -12.89 -3.99 -15.52
C PHE A 145 -12.95 -5.38 -16.20
N PRO A 146 -11.90 -6.23 -16.08
CA PRO A 146 -11.94 -7.59 -16.64
C PRO A 146 -13.13 -8.39 -16.10
N THR A 147 -14.00 -8.84 -16.99
CA THR A 147 -15.23 -9.57 -16.65
C THR A 147 -14.91 -10.83 -15.82
N GLY A 148 -15.68 -11.07 -14.78
CA GLY A 148 -15.53 -12.19 -13.84
C GLY A 148 -14.50 -11.94 -12.73
N GLU A 149 -13.72 -10.86 -12.78
CA GLU A 149 -12.77 -10.53 -11.73
C GLU A 149 -13.44 -9.66 -10.64
N MET A 150 -12.92 -9.79 -9.42
CA MET A 150 -13.46 -9.09 -8.25
C MET A 150 -12.88 -7.67 -8.13
N VAL A 151 -13.74 -6.68 -7.99
CA VAL A 151 -13.43 -5.30 -7.62
C VAL A 151 -13.76 -5.11 -6.14
N VAL A 152 -12.86 -4.51 -5.39
CA VAL A 152 -13.09 -4.08 -4.02
C VAL A 152 -13.49 -2.61 -4.03
N LEU A 153 -14.65 -2.30 -3.48
CA LEU A 153 -15.10 -0.95 -3.16
C LEU A 153 -14.81 -0.69 -1.69
N GLN A 154 -14.13 0.39 -1.37
CA GLN A 154 -13.73 0.71 0.00
C GLN A 154 -14.01 2.18 0.31
N HIS A 155 -14.38 2.46 1.55
CA HIS A 155 -14.55 3.83 2.04
C HIS A 155 -13.29 4.66 1.77
N TYR A 156 -13.46 5.85 1.18
CA TYR A 156 -12.35 6.75 0.94
C TYR A 156 -11.93 7.43 2.25
N LEU A 157 -10.67 7.30 2.60
CA LEU A 157 -10.07 7.89 3.79
C LEU A 157 -9.42 9.22 3.41
N PRO A 158 -9.94 10.36 3.90
CA PRO A 158 -9.43 11.70 3.53
C PRO A 158 -8.14 12.10 4.24
N GLN A 159 -7.74 11.38 5.29
CA GLN A 159 -6.55 11.70 6.07
C GLN A 159 -5.31 11.81 5.18
N GLU A 160 -4.48 12.82 5.47
CA GLU A 160 -3.26 13.08 4.71
C GLU A 160 -2.08 12.19 5.14
N GLY A 161 -2.06 11.72 6.39
CA GLY A 161 -1.05 10.80 6.87
C GLY A 161 -1.21 9.41 6.27
N GLU A 162 -0.15 8.84 5.71
CA GLU A 162 -0.11 7.47 5.20
C GLU A 162 1.16 6.77 5.68
N ALA A 163 1.04 5.55 6.19
CA ALA A 163 2.18 4.75 6.60
C ALA A 163 2.02 3.27 6.21
N GLY A 164 3.16 2.61 6.03
CA GLY A 164 3.25 1.16 5.98
C GLY A 164 3.92 0.65 7.25
N ILE A 165 3.19 -0.11 8.08
CA ILE A 165 3.66 -0.67 9.33
C ILE A 165 3.97 -2.14 9.13
N PHE A 166 5.25 -2.52 9.18
CA PHE A 166 5.67 -3.90 9.07
C PHE A 166 5.61 -4.59 10.41
N TYR A 167 4.96 -5.73 10.44
CA TYR A 167 4.80 -6.57 11.61
C TYR A 167 5.36 -7.97 11.36
N ALA A 168 5.95 -8.54 12.39
CA ALA A 168 6.35 -9.94 12.42
C ALA A 168 6.08 -10.53 13.80
N ARG A 169 5.54 -11.76 13.83
CA ARG A 169 5.32 -12.56 15.03
C ARG A 169 5.98 -13.91 14.88
N ASP A 170 6.85 -14.23 15.82
CA ASP A 170 7.51 -15.52 15.87
C ASP A 170 6.48 -16.60 16.23
N PRO A 171 6.29 -17.64 15.38
CA PRO A 171 5.32 -18.68 15.68
C PRO A 171 5.69 -19.59 16.87
N GLU A 172 6.98 -19.64 17.29
CA GLU A 172 7.44 -20.47 18.40
C GLU A 172 7.25 -19.77 19.74
N THR A 173 7.73 -18.54 19.84
CA THR A 173 7.68 -17.74 21.07
C THR A 173 6.40 -16.93 21.21
N ASP A 174 5.62 -16.84 20.16
CA ASP A 174 4.46 -15.97 20.00
C ASP A 174 4.76 -14.46 20.23
N PHE A 175 6.05 -14.06 20.14
CA PHE A 175 6.45 -12.68 20.31
C PHE A 175 6.24 -11.90 19.00
N GLY A 176 5.36 -10.90 19.06
CA GLY A 176 5.03 -10.00 17.95
C GLY A 176 5.67 -8.63 18.10
N ARG A 177 6.12 -8.03 17.00
CA ARG A 177 6.73 -6.70 17.01
C ARG A 177 6.60 -5.98 15.66
N VAL A 178 6.62 -4.65 15.70
CA VAL A 178 6.84 -3.81 14.53
C VAL A 178 8.32 -3.90 14.13
N VAL A 179 8.58 -4.37 12.90
CA VAL A 179 9.94 -4.57 12.36
C VAL A 179 10.33 -3.53 11.33
N GLY A 180 9.44 -2.59 11.01
CA GLY A 180 9.66 -1.47 10.13
C GLY A 180 8.45 -0.56 10.09
N LEU A 181 8.67 0.72 9.80
CA LEU A 181 7.63 1.70 9.58
C LEU A 181 8.09 2.66 8.50
N ALA A 182 7.29 2.82 7.46
CA ALA A 182 7.54 3.77 6.39
C ALA A 182 6.43 4.82 6.39
N LEU A 183 6.77 6.08 6.57
CA LEU A 183 5.89 7.20 6.27
C LEU A 183 5.85 7.41 4.76
N ARG A 184 4.66 7.64 4.21
CA ARG A 184 4.44 7.80 2.77
C ARG A 184 3.85 9.18 2.50
N TYR A 185 4.54 9.95 1.67
CA TYR A 185 4.14 11.30 1.29
C TYR A 185 3.65 11.31 -0.15
N PHE A 186 2.54 11.98 -0.38
CA PHE A 186 1.98 12.14 -1.73
C PHE A 186 2.84 13.05 -2.60
N PRO A 187 2.88 12.82 -3.93
CA PRO A 187 3.53 13.77 -4.82
C PRO A 187 2.79 15.10 -4.79
N ARG A 188 3.53 16.18 -4.53
CA ARG A 188 3.01 17.55 -4.46
C ARG A 188 3.91 18.49 -5.21
N VAL A 189 3.34 19.59 -5.68
CA VAL A 189 4.09 20.76 -6.16
C VAL A 189 3.61 21.98 -5.40
N THR A 190 4.51 22.94 -5.21
CA THR A 190 4.19 24.23 -4.59
C THR A 190 4.08 25.30 -5.67
N GLY A 191 2.99 26.04 -5.69
CA GLY A 191 2.73 27.14 -6.60
C GLY A 191 3.75 28.26 -6.42
N ASP A 192 4.17 28.85 -7.52
CA ASP A 192 5.02 30.05 -7.56
C ASP A 192 4.23 31.29 -8.02
N GLY A 193 2.92 31.15 -8.22
CA GLY A 193 2.02 32.21 -8.71
C GLY A 193 2.18 32.55 -10.21
N CYS A 194 3.06 31.87 -10.93
CA CYS A 194 3.40 32.19 -12.33
C CYS A 194 3.38 30.97 -13.25
N ALA A 195 3.89 29.83 -12.78
CA ALA A 195 4.01 28.62 -13.59
C ALA A 195 2.75 27.75 -13.50
N THR A 196 2.40 27.10 -14.60
CA THR A 196 1.33 26.09 -14.63
C THR A 196 1.73 24.83 -13.87
N LEU A 197 0.75 24.01 -13.45
CA LEU A 197 1.02 22.70 -12.84
C LEU A 197 1.94 21.85 -13.72
N THR A 198 1.72 21.83 -15.04
CA THR A 198 2.62 21.14 -15.99
C THR A 198 4.06 21.63 -15.88
N GLN A 199 4.29 22.94 -15.77
CA GLN A 199 5.64 23.51 -15.66
C GLN A 199 6.28 23.21 -14.31
N LEU A 200 5.50 23.31 -13.22
CA LEU A 200 5.98 22.97 -11.86
C LEU A 200 6.36 21.50 -11.76
N MET A 201 5.51 20.58 -12.25
CA MET A 201 5.81 19.16 -12.32
C MET A 201 7.08 18.87 -13.13
N ALA A 202 7.30 19.62 -14.20
CA ALA A 202 8.48 19.44 -15.06
C ALA A 202 9.80 19.81 -14.38
N ARG A 203 9.79 20.75 -13.45
CA ARG A 203 10.94 21.23 -12.68
C ARG A 203 11.30 20.30 -11.51
N ASP A 204 10.33 19.55 -11.00
CA ASP A 204 10.53 18.67 -9.85
C ASP A 204 10.97 17.26 -10.28
N VAL A 205 12.01 16.73 -9.62
CA VAL A 205 12.65 15.45 -9.97
C VAL A 205 11.73 14.26 -9.73
N ARG A 206 10.83 14.35 -8.74
CA ARG A 206 9.92 13.25 -8.37
C ARG A 206 8.67 13.26 -9.22
N THR A 207 8.00 14.40 -9.30
CA THR A 207 6.75 14.56 -10.06
C THR A 207 6.97 14.57 -11.57
N GLY A 208 8.18 14.84 -12.03
CA GLY A 208 8.58 14.67 -13.42
C GLY A 208 8.34 13.25 -13.99
N ARG A 209 8.20 12.23 -13.14
CA ARG A 209 7.79 10.87 -13.54
C ARG A 209 6.36 10.81 -14.09
N LEU A 210 5.52 11.76 -13.73
CA LEU A 210 4.14 11.86 -14.19
C LEU A 210 4.01 12.49 -15.59
N ARG A 211 5.10 12.96 -16.23
CA ARG A 211 5.07 13.62 -17.55
C ARG A 211 4.42 12.80 -18.66
N GLY A 212 4.50 11.47 -18.60
CA GLY A 212 3.86 10.57 -19.56
C GLY A 212 2.42 10.19 -19.23
N THR A 213 1.87 10.69 -18.12
CA THR A 213 0.50 10.41 -17.70
C THR A 213 -0.47 11.25 -18.51
N PRO A 214 -1.50 10.67 -19.15
CA PRO A 214 -2.50 11.41 -19.89
C PRO A 214 -3.20 12.46 -19.01
N ARG A 215 -3.49 13.63 -19.59
CA ARG A 215 -4.08 14.78 -18.87
C ARG A 215 -5.38 14.45 -18.14
N HIS A 216 -6.23 13.60 -18.73
CA HIS A 216 -7.51 13.20 -18.16
C HIS A 216 -7.41 12.27 -16.95
N GLU A 217 -6.21 11.78 -16.63
CA GLU A 217 -5.94 10.96 -15.43
C GLU A 217 -5.65 11.81 -14.19
N PHE A 218 -5.48 13.11 -14.35
CA PHE A 218 -5.30 14.04 -13.24
C PHE A 218 -6.66 14.61 -12.80
N SER A 219 -6.84 14.75 -11.50
CA SER A 219 -8.01 15.42 -10.91
C SER A 219 -7.97 16.96 -11.05
N HIS A 220 -6.86 17.50 -11.54
CA HIS A 220 -6.63 18.93 -11.67
C HIS A 220 -6.43 19.34 -13.14
N ASP A 221 -6.88 20.55 -13.48
CA ASP A 221 -6.46 21.17 -14.73
C ASP A 221 -4.96 21.51 -14.68
N LEU A 222 -4.19 20.80 -15.48
CA LEU A 222 -2.73 20.92 -15.54
C LEU A 222 -2.25 22.29 -16.11
N GLN A 223 -3.14 23.07 -16.74
CA GLN A 223 -2.85 24.43 -17.21
C GLN A 223 -3.10 25.48 -16.12
N ARG A 224 -3.74 25.10 -15.03
CA ARG A 224 -3.95 25.98 -13.88
C ARG A 224 -2.61 26.48 -13.34
N VAL A 225 -2.55 27.77 -12.98
CA VAL A 225 -1.45 28.39 -12.24
C VAL A 225 -1.83 28.40 -10.75
N PRO A 226 -1.19 27.60 -9.89
CA PRO A 226 -1.46 27.65 -8.47
C PRO A 226 -0.94 28.94 -7.85
N ALA A 227 -1.64 29.44 -6.81
CA ALA A 227 -1.20 30.60 -6.07
C ALA A 227 0.19 30.40 -5.44
N LEU A 228 0.89 31.50 -5.14
CA LEU A 228 2.17 31.45 -4.46
C LEU A 228 2.02 30.74 -3.09
N GLY A 229 2.82 29.70 -2.88
CA GLY A 229 2.78 28.88 -1.65
C GLY A 229 1.68 27.82 -1.62
N GLU A 230 0.77 27.77 -2.60
CA GLU A 230 -0.27 26.76 -2.67
C GLU A 230 0.33 25.37 -2.91
N SER A 231 0.06 24.41 -2.00
CA SER A 231 0.49 23.01 -2.14
C SER A 231 -0.55 22.17 -2.85
N VAL A 232 -0.26 21.73 -4.06
CA VAL A 232 -1.17 20.93 -4.90
C VAL A 232 -0.75 19.47 -4.89
N ARG A 233 -1.63 18.58 -4.40
CA ARG A 233 -1.44 17.12 -4.44
C ARG A 233 -1.75 16.58 -5.84
N LEU A 234 -0.83 15.80 -6.43
CA LEU A 234 -0.90 15.36 -7.82
C LEU A 234 -1.44 13.94 -8.01
N ALA A 235 -1.50 13.13 -6.97
CA ALA A 235 -2.00 11.76 -7.04
C ALA A 235 -2.70 11.35 -5.74
N THR A 236 -3.62 10.40 -5.85
CA THR A 236 -4.37 9.84 -4.71
C THR A 236 -3.61 8.76 -3.96
N ILE A 237 -2.50 8.26 -4.52
CA ILE A 237 -1.65 7.21 -3.94
C ILE A 237 -0.27 7.75 -3.57
N GLY A 238 0.27 7.34 -2.40
CA GLY A 238 1.61 7.71 -1.91
C GLY A 238 2.73 6.81 -2.45
N SER A 239 2.68 6.41 -3.73
CA SER A 239 3.68 5.50 -4.32
C SER A 239 4.83 6.27 -5.00
N THR A 240 6.07 5.73 -4.89
CA THR A 240 7.22 6.26 -5.66
C THR A 240 7.01 6.16 -7.18
N ARG A 241 6.14 5.26 -7.64
CA ARG A 241 5.75 5.15 -9.07
C ARG A 241 5.17 6.45 -9.60
N VAL A 242 4.37 7.14 -8.80
CA VAL A 242 3.74 8.43 -9.13
C VAL A 242 4.47 9.63 -8.52
N GLY A 243 5.71 9.47 -8.07
CA GLY A 243 6.50 10.55 -7.49
C GLY A 243 6.36 10.71 -5.97
N GLY A 244 5.63 9.83 -5.29
CA GLY A 244 5.57 9.81 -3.83
C GLY A 244 6.93 9.61 -3.17
N LEU A 245 7.06 10.04 -1.92
CA LEU A 245 8.28 9.92 -1.13
C LEU A 245 8.04 8.96 0.04
N TYR A 246 9.00 8.06 0.29
CA TYR A 246 9.02 7.21 1.48
C TYR A 246 10.08 7.71 2.45
N ARG A 247 9.74 7.71 3.73
CA ARG A 247 10.65 8.03 4.83
C ARG A 247 10.65 6.89 5.85
N ASN A 248 11.82 6.55 6.33
CA ASN A 248 11.93 5.63 7.46
C ASN A 248 11.36 6.29 8.71
N GLY A 249 10.25 5.77 9.18
CA GLY A 249 9.52 6.25 10.35
C GLY A 249 9.66 5.35 11.57
N LEU A 250 10.64 4.43 11.62
CA LEU A 250 10.75 3.47 12.72
C LEU A 250 10.87 4.13 14.10
N VAL A 251 11.35 5.36 14.18
CA VAL A 251 11.39 6.18 15.41
C VAL A 251 9.99 6.37 16.02
N HIS A 252 8.95 6.36 15.21
CA HIS A 252 7.55 6.50 15.63
C HIS A 252 6.91 5.17 16.07
N ALA A 253 7.63 4.05 16.01
CA ALA A 253 7.15 2.76 16.50
C ALA A 253 7.21 2.68 18.03
N THR A 254 6.43 3.53 18.69
CA THR A 254 6.33 3.60 20.14
C THR A 254 5.83 2.29 20.76
N PRO A 255 6.02 2.07 22.06
CA PRO A 255 5.41 0.92 22.75
C PRO A 255 3.87 0.89 22.66
N ALA A 256 3.21 2.05 22.55
CA ALA A 256 1.76 2.14 22.38
C ALA A 256 1.35 1.64 20.99
N LEU A 257 1.98 2.15 19.92
CA LEU A 257 1.75 1.69 18.56
C LEU A 257 2.03 0.19 18.43
N GLN A 258 3.14 -0.30 19.00
CA GLN A 258 3.48 -1.73 18.93
C GLN A 258 2.42 -2.61 19.59
N ARG A 259 1.89 -2.23 20.77
CA ARG A 259 0.82 -2.98 21.44
C ARG A 259 -0.46 -3.03 20.60
N VAL A 260 -0.86 -1.91 19.99
CA VAL A 260 -2.06 -1.85 19.15
C VAL A 260 -1.90 -2.72 17.91
N VAL A 261 -0.77 -2.62 17.21
CA VAL A 261 -0.50 -3.42 16.00
C VAL A 261 -0.41 -4.90 16.33
N ASP A 262 0.23 -5.28 17.44
CA ASP A 262 0.30 -6.68 17.87
C ASP A 262 -1.09 -7.24 18.21
N ALA A 263 -1.93 -6.47 18.92
CA ALA A 263 -3.31 -6.87 19.22
C ALA A 263 -4.14 -7.08 17.94
N ILE A 264 -4.04 -6.17 16.96
CA ILE A 264 -4.71 -6.29 15.67
C ILE A 264 -4.22 -7.52 14.90
N ALA A 265 -2.90 -7.72 14.83
CA ALA A 265 -2.33 -8.87 14.11
C ALA A 265 -2.69 -10.22 14.76
N ARG A 266 -2.85 -10.27 16.08
CA ARG A 266 -3.34 -11.45 16.81
C ARG A 266 -4.80 -11.73 16.59
N ASP A 267 -5.61 -10.68 16.41
CA ASP A 267 -7.02 -10.79 16.06
C ASP A 267 -7.26 -11.27 14.61
N MET A 268 -6.21 -11.28 13.79
CA MET A 268 -6.19 -11.90 12.46
C MET A 268 -5.70 -13.35 12.57
N GLN A 269 -6.53 -14.30 12.15
CA GLN A 269 -6.20 -15.72 12.23
C GLN A 269 -4.89 -16.03 11.49
N THR A 270 -3.92 -16.59 12.21
CA THR A 270 -2.64 -17.08 11.64
C THR A 270 -1.82 -16.05 10.85
N PHE A 271 -1.96 -14.75 11.15
CA PHE A 271 -1.16 -13.71 10.54
C PHE A 271 0.15 -13.52 11.32
N HIS A 272 1.28 -13.85 10.70
CA HIS A 272 2.59 -13.81 11.34
C HIS A 272 3.57 -12.82 10.70
N PHE A 273 3.37 -12.45 9.44
CA PHE A 273 4.28 -11.54 8.74
C PHE A 273 3.55 -10.72 7.69
N GLY A 274 3.77 -9.42 7.70
CA GLY A 274 3.22 -8.58 6.67
C GLY A 274 3.33 -7.10 6.95
N ARG A 275 2.61 -6.30 6.17
CA ARG A 275 2.55 -4.85 6.27
C ARG A 275 1.11 -4.38 6.29
N PHE A 276 0.77 -3.60 7.30
CA PHE A 276 -0.47 -2.83 7.36
C PHE A 276 -0.23 -1.49 6.69
N ASP A 277 -0.95 -1.18 5.62
CA ASP A 277 -0.96 0.14 4.99
C ASP A 277 -2.12 0.93 5.62
N VAL A 278 -1.81 2.05 6.27
CA VAL A 278 -2.73 2.78 7.15
C VAL A 278 -2.85 4.26 6.80
N ARG A 279 -3.98 4.87 7.14
CA ARG A 279 -4.21 6.33 7.18
C ARG A 279 -4.30 6.82 8.60
N PHE A 280 -3.80 8.03 8.86
CA PHE A 280 -3.82 8.64 10.18
C PHE A 280 -3.88 10.18 10.07
N ASP A 281 -4.37 10.84 11.13
CA ASP A 281 -4.57 12.29 11.15
C ASP A 281 -3.31 13.05 11.58
N SER A 282 -2.53 12.49 12.51
CA SER A 282 -1.30 13.13 13.03
C SER A 282 -0.27 12.08 13.43
N ILE A 283 1.01 12.50 13.47
CA ILE A 283 2.10 11.63 13.95
C ILE A 283 1.84 11.19 15.40
N ALA A 284 1.42 12.11 16.27
CA ALA A 284 1.09 11.78 17.67
C ALA A 284 -0.06 10.75 17.75
N GLY A 285 -1.07 10.86 16.86
CA GLY A 285 -2.12 9.86 16.74
C GLY A 285 -1.58 8.51 16.31
N LEU A 286 -0.73 8.45 15.28
CA LEU A 286 -0.07 7.22 14.85
C LEU A 286 0.76 6.59 15.97
N GLU A 287 1.56 7.37 16.68
CA GLU A 287 2.36 6.94 17.83
C GLU A 287 1.51 6.39 18.99
N ALA A 288 0.30 6.90 19.17
CA ALA A 288 -0.69 6.39 20.12
C ALA A 288 -1.46 5.16 19.61
N GLY A 289 -1.31 4.78 18.33
CA GLY A 289 -2.03 3.67 17.70
C GLY A 289 -3.37 4.06 17.09
N HIS A 290 -3.61 5.35 16.83
CA HIS A 290 -4.83 5.84 16.17
C HIS A 290 -4.60 5.92 14.66
N PHE A 291 -5.15 4.96 13.93
CA PHE A 291 -5.08 4.87 12.48
C PHE A 291 -6.22 4.04 11.92
N THR A 292 -6.42 4.09 10.60
CA THR A 292 -7.35 3.22 9.89
C THR A 292 -6.60 2.40 8.85
N ILE A 293 -6.79 1.07 8.85
CA ILE A 293 -6.19 0.15 7.90
C ILE A 293 -6.89 0.27 6.55
N MET A 294 -6.12 0.51 5.49
CA MET A 294 -6.60 0.51 4.10
C MET A 294 -6.35 -0.82 3.40
N GLU A 295 -5.23 -1.46 3.73
CA GLU A 295 -4.75 -2.66 3.04
C GLU A 295 -3.82 -3.45 3.97
N VAL A 296 -3.85 -4.77 3.82
CA VAL A 296 -2.86 -5.65 4.44
C VAL A 296 -2.14 -6.39 3.32
N ASN A 297 -0.83 -6.52 3.46
CA ASN A 297 0.05 -7.22 2.53
C ASN A 297 0.84 -8.29 3.30
N GLY A 298 0.94 -9.51 2.80
CA GLY A 298 1.61 -10.64 3.46
C GLY A 298 3.10 -10.75 3.14
N ALA A 299 3.54 -11.96 2.90
CA ALA A 299 4.95 -12.35 2.69
C ALA A 299 5.64 -11.62 1.54
N GLY A 300 4.89 -11.19 0.50
CA GLY A 300 5.40 -10.43 -0.64
C GLY A 300 5.59 -8.93 -0.39
N SER A 301 5.30 -8.43 0.82
CA SER A 301 5.41 -7.01 1.11
C SER A 301 6.86 -6.50 1.09
N GLU A 302 7.09 -5.43 0.32
CA GLU A 302 8.42 -4.82 0.20
C GLU A 302 8.77 -3.98 1.44
N ALA A 303 10.08 -3.94 1.79
CA ALA A 303 10.65 -3.06 2.81
C ALA A 303 10.74 -1.62 2.31
N ILE A 304 9.58 -0.95 2.18
CA ILE A 304 9.50 0.37 1.52
C ILE A 304 10.23 1.49 2.26
N GLU A 305 10.49 1.36 3.54
CA GLU A 305 11.32 2.29 4.32
C GLU A 305 12.78 2.30 3.86
N ALA A 306 13.27 1.23 3.23
CA ALA A 306 14.59 1.19 2.62
C ALA A 306 14.76 2.15 1.42
N TRP A 307 13.66 2.66 0.88
CA TRP A 307 13.63 3.62 -0.23
C TRP A 307 13.69 5.08 0.25
N ASP A 308 13.93 5.32 1.53
CA ASP A 308 14.19 6.67 2.07
C ASP A 308 15.44 7.26 1.42
N PRO A 309 15.41 8.51 0.90
CA PRO A 309 16.58 9.17 0.32
C PRO A 309 17.77 9.32 1.26
N ASP A 310 17.54 9.35 2.57
CA ASP A 310 18.60 9.51 3.57
C ASP A 310 19.21 8.16 4.00
N ILE A 311 18.65 7.05 3.51
CA ILE A 311 19.21 5.71 3.74
C ILE A 311 20.22 5.37 2.63
N GLY A 312 21.45 5.09 3.06
CA GLY A 312 22.51 4.65 2.16
C GLY A 312 22.24 3.23 1.60
N MET A 313 22.82 2.95 0.42
CA MET A 313 22.60 1.69 -0.30
C MET A 313 22.83 0.43 0.57
N LEU A 314 23.95 0.36 1.29
CA LEU A 314 24.27 -0.79 2.14
C LEU A 314 23.26 -0.97 3.28
N GLN A 315 22.81 0.11 3.88
CA GLN A 315 21.80 0.08 4.93
C GLN A 315 20.46 -0.38 4.37
N GLY A 316 20.05 0.12 3.20
CA GLY A 316 18.85 -0.31 2.51
C GLY A 316 18.84 -1.80 2.21
N PHE A 317 19.93 -2.34 1.67
CA PHE A 317 20.06 -3.80 1.47
C PHE A 317 20.03 -4.59 2.78
N ARG A 318 20.69 -4.11 3.85
CA ARG A 318 20.62 -4.77 5.17
C ARG A 318 19.19 -4.86 5.69
N MET A 319 18.38 -3.80 5.52
CA MET A 319 16.97 -3.80 5.93
C MET A 319 16.14 -4.82 5.14
N ILE A 320 16.33 -4.87 3.82
CA ILE A 320 15.63 -5.84 2.96
C ILE A 320 16.07 -7.27 3.33
N PHE A 321 17.37 -7.50 3.49
CA PHE A 321 17.93 -8.80 3.82
C PHE A 321 17.46 -9.31 5.20
N ALA A 322 17.41 -8.43 6.19
CA ALA A 322 16.88 -8.79 7.51
C ALA A 322 15.43 -9.27 7.43
N LYS A 323 14.58 -8.61 6.62
CA LYS A 323 13.18 -9.03 6.41
C LYS A 323 13.08 -10.36 5.65
N GLN A 324 13.90 -10.59 4.63
CA GLN A 324 13.94 -11.88 3.93
C GLN A 324 14.33 -13.01 4.89
N ALA A 325 15.37 -12.81 5.69
CA ALA A 325 15.81 -13.82 6.67
C ALA A 325 14.72 -14.12 7.72
N LEU A 326 14.07 -13.07 8.24
CA LEU A 326 12.97 -13.21 9.20
C LEU A 326 11.78 -13.96 8.59
N LEU A 327 11.42 -13.65 7.34
CA LEU A 327 10.34 -14.31 6.62
C LEU A 327 10.62 -15.81 6.42
N PHE A 328 11.86 -16.18 6.07
CA PHE A 328 12.25 -17.58 5.96
C PHE A 328 12.23 -18.30 7.33
N SER A 329 12.66 -17.65 8.41
CA SER A 329 12.60 -18.19 9.77
C SER A 329 11.15 -18.47 10.19
N ILE A 330 10.24 -17.51 9.96
CA ILE A 330 8.81 -17.69 10.25
C ILE A 330 8.23 -18.84 9.41
N GLY A 331 8.55 -18.90 8.11
CA GLY A 331 8.11 -20.00 7.24
C GLY A 331 8.60 -21.36 7.71
N ASP A 332 9.81 -21.43 8.26
CA ASP A 332 10.39 -22.66 8.81
C ASP A 332 9.69 -23.11 10.09
N ALA A 333 9.44 -22.18 11.01
CA ALA A 333 8.67 -22.45 12.23
C ALA A 333 7.23 -22.90 11.89
N MET A 334 6.59 -22.29 10.88
CA MET A 334 5.27 -22.74 10.42
C MET A 334 5.33 -24.12 9.77
N ARG A 335 6.37 -24.44 9.00
CA ARG A 335 6.60 -25.78 8.44
C ARG A 335 6.77 -26.83 9.54
N ALA A 336 7.49 -26.50 10.61
CA ALA A 336 7.62 -27.36 11.78
C ALA A 336 6.28 -27.66 12.46
N LYS A 337 5.34 -26.71 12.39
CA LYS A 337 3.94 -26.87 12.83
C LYS A 337 3.04 -27.62 11.82
N GLY A 338 3.62 -28.17 10.74
CA GLY A 338 2.88 -28.96 9.74
C GLY A 338 2.33 -28.17 8.55
N ILE A 339 2.56 -26.86 8.47
CA ILE A 339 2.11 -26.03 7.33
C ILE A 339 3.02 -26.31 6.13
N ARG A 340 2.43 -26.77 5.02
CA ARG A 340 3.19 -27.07 3.80
C ARG A 340 3.35 -25.82 2.94
N PRO A 341 4.60 -25.46 2.57
CA PRO A 341 4.82 -24.41 1.58
C PRO A 341 4.15 -24.72 0.25
N MET A 342 3.67 -23.70 -0.44
CA MET A 342 3.05 -23.86 -1.76
C MET A 342 4.07 -24.35 -2.80
N GLY A 343 3.67 -25.24 -3.70
CA GLY A 343 4.53 -25.73 -4.77
C GLY A 343 4.92 -24.64 -5.78
N LEU A 344 6.15 -24.69 -6.30
CA LEU A 344 6.69 -23.69 -7.23
C LEU A 344 5.84 -23.47 -8.48
N LEU A 345 5.29 -24.56 -9.06
CA LEU A 345 4.43 -24.44 -10.23
C LEU A 345 3.14 -23.68 -9.93
N ALA A 346 2.58 -23.84 -8.73
CA ALA A 346 1.42 -23.08 -8.29
C ALA A 346 1.74 -21.60 -8.14
N LEU A 347 2.88 -21.27 -7.51
CA LEU A 347 3.35 -19.88 -7.39
C LEU A 347 3.57 -19.23 -8.77
N ILE A 348 4.17 -19.97 -9.72
CA ILE A 348 4.37 -19.47 -11.09
C ILE A 348 3.03 -19.21 -11.78
N ARG A 349 2.03 -20.08 -11.60
CA ARG A 349 0.68 -19.89 -12.18
C ARG A 349 0.00 -18.66 -11.58
N LEU A 350 0.05 -18.49 -10.25
CA LEU A 350 -0.49 -17.31 -9.57
C LEU A 350 0.17 -16.03 -10.06
N ASN A 351 1.50 -15.99 -10.13
CA ASN A 351 2.25 -14.84 -10.62
C ASN A 351 1.90 -14.48 -12.07
N ARG A 352 1.79 -15.50 -12.94
CA ARG A 352 1.38 -15.27 -14.35
C ARG A 352 -0.03 -14.72 -14.45
N ARG A 353 -0.99 -15.28 -13.66
CA ARG A 353 -2.37 -14.77 -13.60
C ARG A 353 -2.39 -13.31 -13.16
N GLN A 354 -1.75 -12.99 -12.03
CA GLN A 354 -1.69 -11.63 -11.48
C GLN A 354 -1.09 -10.64 -12.49
N ASN A 355 0.06 -10.96 -13.08
CA ASN A 355 0.71 -10.09 -14.07
C ASN A 355 -0.11 -9.93 -15.36
N GLY A 356 -0.86 -10.96 -15.75
CA GLY A 356 -1.80 -10.91 -16.89
C GLY A 356 -2.97 -9.97 -16.62
N LEU A 357 -3.52 -10.02 -15.42
CA LEU A 357 -4.65 -9.16 -15.00
C LEU A 357 -4.23 -7.71 -14.84
N VAL A 358 -3.09 -7.43 -14.20
CA VAL A 358 -2.58 -6.06 -13.99
C VAL A 358 -2.48 -5.26 -15.29
N LYS A 359 -2.13 -5.92 -16.40
CA LYS A 359 -2.05 -5.29 -17.73
C LYS A 359 -3.42 -4.89 -18.32
N ARG A 360 -4.50 -5.47 -17.78
CA ARG A 360 -5.88 -5.31 -18.28
C ARG A 360 -6.73 -4.39 -17.41
N TYR A 361 -6.23 -4.02 -16.22
CA TYR A 361 -6.96 -3.15 -15.31
C TYR A 361 -7.10 -1.74 -15.85
N PRO A 362 -8.22 -1.05 -15.54
CA PRO A 362 -8.33 0.39 -15.77
C PRO A 362 -7.15 1.13 -15.14
N ARG A 363 -6.78 2.27 -15.72
CA ARG A 363 -5.67 3.06 -15.18
C ARG A 363 -6.03 3.66 -13.82
N SER A 364 -5.02 3.80 -12.96
CA SER A 364 -5.14 4.48 -11.65
C SER A 364 -5.23 5.98 -11.82
N ASN A 365 -5.89 6.70 -10.92
CA ASN A 365 -5.90 8.17 -10.86
C ASN A 365 -5.22 8.71 -9.60
#